data_82dcfecf5ca4b57ecb9e17071abefc83
#
_entry.id   82dcfecf5ca4b57ecb9e17071abefc83
#
_cell.length_a   1.000
_cell.length_b   1.000
_cell.length_c   1.000
_cell.angle_alpha   90.00
_cell.angle_beta   90.00
_cell.angle_gamma   90.00
#
_symmetry.space_group_name_H-M   'P 1'
#
loop_
_entity.id
_entity.type
_entity.pdbx_description
1 polymer ?
#
loop_
_entity_poly.entity_id
_entity_poly.type
_entity_poly.pdbx_seq_one_letter_code
_entity_poly.pdbx_strand_id
1 'polypeptide(L)'
;MSRFYKTKLIPVILCGGSGSRLWPLSRKSYPKQFLTLEGNIELTLLQKTLKRLESLENISKPIIICNEDHRFLVAEQCRAIDIVPEEIILEPVGKNTGSAIALASLRALDIYKDANLIVLSSDHIIKNEQQFLEAVECGLDLSFNNKIVTFGVVPDRPETGYGYIQTENRIDINNLMGHNIKKFIEKPDYKKAQEYISEGNYVWNSGIFIFKASIILKELEKYSDNNLDIIKSSLIESKRDLDFLRIDKDLFEKCENISIDNAVMEKTELGVVVPIANGWSDVGSWYSLWQCSEKDKNSNYIKGQVYSEQSSNNYIRSEGRLIVTIGIMNTVIVETDDVVLISDMKKSQEVKNVVKKLEEDGFPESISHNLVHRPWGSYQSMLKEQRWQVKLIKVKPNSSLSLQMHHHRSEHWVVVKGTAKVEIGEEEKLLSENQSVYIPIGKSHRLTNPGKMTLELIEVQSGPYLEEDDIVRFDDNYGRF
;
A
#
# COMPACT_ATOMS: atom_id res chain seq x y z
N MET A 1 -14.49 32.41 17.08
CA MET A 1 -15.30 31.71 16.04
C MET A 1 -14.59 31.85 14.69
N SER A 2 -14.20 30.80 14.12
CA SER A 2 -12.99 30.54 13.38
C SER A 2 -12.97 31.02 11.92
N ARG A 3 -11.82 31.49 11.47
CA ARG A 3 -11.43 31.68 10.07
C ARG A 3 -11.41 30.36 9.24
N PHE A 4 -11.81 29.22 9.84
CA PHE A 4 -11.67 27.87 9.37
C PHE A 4 -12.56 27.46 8.18
N TYR A 5 -13.61 28.21 7.87
CA TYR A 5 -14.66 27.74 6.93
C TYR A 5 -14.34 27.89 5.43
N LYS A 6 -13.12 28.28 5.03
CA LYS A 6 -12.84 28.54 3.61
C LYS A 6 -11.70 27.77 2.95
N THR A 7 -10.80 27.16 3.71
CA THR A 7 -9.64 26.48 3.11
C THR A 7 -9.83 24.99 3.16
N LYS A 8 -9.75 24.34 2.00
CA LYS A 8 -9.86 22.89 1.86
C LYS A 8 -8.58 22.22 2.38
N LEU A 9 -8.74 21.09 3.09
CA LEU A 9 -7.67 20.17 3.42
C LEU A 9 -7.65 19.04 2.40
N ILE A 10 -6.53 18.84 1.71
CA ILE A 10 -6.39 17.82 0.67
C ILE A 10 -5.58 16.67 1.23
N PRO A 11 -6.15 15.46 1.35
CA PRO A 11 -5.38 14.27 1.64
C PRO A 11 -4.45 13.92 0.48
N VAL A 12 -3.18 13.71 0.78
CA VAL A 12 -2.18 13.15 -0.13
C VAL A 12 -1.79 11.78 0.42
N ILE A 13 -2.13 10.74 -0.30
CA ILE A 13 -1.86 9.36 0.13
C ILE A 13 -0.66 8.82 -0.63
N LEU A 14 0.44 8.59 0.07
CA LEU A 14 1.63 7.97 -0.47
C LEU A 14 1.47 6.44 -0.44
N CYS A 15 1.23 5.87 -1.62
CA CYS A 15 0.96 4.45 -1.81
C CYS A 15 2.15 3.74 -2.49
N GLY A 16 3.37 4.11 -2.08
CA GLY A 16 4.62 3.52 -2.55
C GLY A 16 5.15 2.42 -1.63
N GLY A 17 6.21 1.77 -2.06
CA GLY A 17 6.91 0.73 -1.30
C GLY A 17 6.42 -0.69 -1.54
N SER A 18 7.35 -1.65 -1.50
CA SER A 18 7.07 -3.08 -1.75
C SER A 18 6.58 -3.84 -0.52
N GLY A 19 6.74 -3.28 0.69
CA GLY A 19 6.29 -3.90 1.93
C GLY A 19 6.86 -5.29 2.23
N SER A 20 8.00 -5.67 1.67
CA SER A 20 8.59 -7.03 1.69
C SER A 20 8.82 -7.65 3.07
N ARG A 21 8.79 -6.84 4.14
CA ARG A 21 9.00 -7.31 5.53
C ARG A 21 7.83 -8.12 6.11
N LEU A 22 6.65 -8.03 5.50
CA LEU A 22 5.49 -8.86 5.87
C LEU A 22 5.27 -10.03 4.90
N TRP A 23 6.31 -10.41 4.15
CA TRP A 23 6.28 -11.66 3.42
C TRP A 23 6.00 -12.84 4.39
N PRO A 24 5.17 -13.82 4.03
CA PRO A 24 4.60 -14.11 2.73
C PRO A 24 3.26 -13.42 2.42
N LEU A 25 2.66 -12.64 3.31
CA LEU A 25 1.42 -11.92 3.00
C LEU A 25 1.64 -10.78 2.00
N SER A 26 2.72 -10.01 2.16
CA SER A 26 3.08 -8.99 1.17
C SER A 26 3.99 -9.58 0.10
N ARG A 27 3.80 -9.13 -1.13
CA ARG A 27 4.64 -9.46 -2.29
C ARG A 27 4.94 -8.18 -3.06
N LYS A 28 5.92 -8.23 -3.95
CA LYS A 28 6.22 -7.11 -4.84
C LYS A 28 5.01 -6.72 -5.68
N SER A 29 4.24 -7.71 -6.18
CA SER A 29 3.00 -7.51 -6.93
C SER A 29 1.78 -7.17 -6.05
N TYR A 30 1.83 -7.41 -4.75
CA TYR A 30 0.75 -7.14 -3.79
C TYR A 30 1.31 -6.62 -2.46
N PRO A 31 1.73 -5.35 -2.41
CA PRO A 31 2.37 -4.75 -1.26
C PRO A 31 1.48 -4.64 -0.01
N LYS A 32 2.11 -4.36 1.11
CA LYS A 32 1.54 -4.28 2.46
C LYS A 32 0.28 -3.41 2.55
N GLN A 33 0.24 -2.29 1.86
CA GLN A 33 -0.89 -1.35 1.90
C GLN A 33 -2.22 -1.94 1.41
N PHE A 34 -2.17 -3.01 0.63
CA PHE A 34 -3.36 -3.71 0.14
C PHE A 34 -3.80 -4.88 1.03
N LEU A 35 -3.08 -5.14 2.13
CA LEU A 35 -3.39 -6.21 3.06
C LEU A 35 -4.44 -5.79 4.08
N THR A 36 -5.26 -6.77 4.47
CA THR A 36 -6.13 -6.70 5.65
C THR A 36 -5.40 -7.33 6.83
N LEU A 37 -4.85 -6.50 7.73
CA LEU A 37 -3.99 -6.97 8.81
C LEU A 37 -4.67 -7.07 10.15
N GLU A 38 -5.71 -6.28 10.43
CA GLU A 38 -6.32 -6.15 11.75
C GLU A 38 -7.86 -6.27 11.72
N GLY A 39 -8.39 -6.83 12.81
CA GLY A 39 -9.80 -6.73 13.19
C GLY A 39 -10.77 -7.58 12.36
N ASN A 40 -12.06 -7.44 12.73
CA ASN A 40 -13.19 -8.09 12.05
C ASN A 40 -13.68 -7.28 10.83
N ILE A 41 -13.15 -6.09 10.60
CA ILE A 41 -13.48 -5.24 9.46
C ILE A 41 -12.47 -5.52 8.35
N GLU A 42 -12.95 -6.00 7.22
CA GLU A 42 -12.13 -6.41 6.07
C GLU A 42 -11.58 -5.23 5.24
N LEU A 43 -11.21 -4.11 5.88
CA LEU A 43 -10.59 -2.99 5.21
C LEU A 43 -9.06 -3.17 5.15
N THR A 44 -8.50 -2.90 3.99
CA THR A 44 -7.05 -2.85 3.81
C THR A 44 -6.44 -1.62 4.50
N LEU A 45 -5.11 -1.59 4.66
CA LEU A 45 -4.43 -0.43 5.26
C LEU A 45 -4.67 0.85 4.44
N LEU A 46 -4.63 0.76 3.10
CA LEU A 46 -4.96 1.89 2.23
C LEU A 46 -6.40 2.38 2.46
N GLN A 47 -7.38 1.47 2.52
CA GLN A 47 -8.78 1.83 2.75
C GLN A 47 -9.00 2.45 4.13
N LYS A 48 -8.35 1.92 5.17
CA LYS A 48 -8.36 2.52 6.52
C LYS A 48 -7.78 3.94 6.50
N THR A 49 -6.68 4.14 5.78
CA THR A 49 -6.05 5.46 5.66
C THR A 49 -6.95 6.46 4.93
N LEU A 50 -7.61 6.05 3.85
CA LEU A 50 -8.55 6.87 3.12
C LEU A 50 -9.76 7.27 3.97
N LYS A 51 -10.33 6.34 4.73
CA LYS A 51 -11.50 6.59 5.58
C LYS A 51 -11.19 7.39 6.85
N ARG A 52 -9.97 7.34 7.34
CA ARG A 52 -9.55 7.97 8.62
C ARG A 52 -9.87 9.45 8.72
N LEU A 53 -9.89 10.17 7.60
CA LEU A 53 -10.12 11.61 7.56
C LEU A 53 -11.56 11.99 7.21
N GLU A 54 -12.46 11.05 6.94
CA GLU A 54 -13.83 11.32 6.47
C GLU A 54 -14.67 12.15 7.46
N SER A 55 -14.37 12.09 8.75
CA SER A 55 -15.08 12.87 9.78
C SER A 55 -14.63 14.31 9.92
N LEU A 56 -13.53 14.72 9.27
CA LEU A 56 -13.07 16.09 9.29
C LEU A 56 -13.93 16.99 8.39
N GLU A 57 -14.26 18.16 8.89
CA GLU A 57 -14.94 19.18 8.07
C GLU A 57 -14.00 19.72 6.97
N ASN A 58 -14.56 20.04 5.81
CA ASN A 58 -13.84 20.64 4.66
C ASN A 58 -12.72 19.77 4.04
N ILE A 59 -12.78 18.43 4.20
CA ILE A 59 -11.89 17.51 3.51
C ILE A 59 -12.22 17.47 2.02
N SER A 60 -11.20 17.50 1.18
CA SER A 60 -11.32 17.36 -0.29
C SER A 60 -11.13 15.90 -0.70
N LYS A 61 -11.39 15.60 -1.95
CA LYS A 61 -11.03 14.32 -2.55
C LYS A 61 -9.51 14.10 -2.44
N PRO A 62 -9.04 12.86 -2.17
CA PRO A 62 -7.62 12.59 -2.02
C PRO A 62 -6.86 12.62 -3.36
N ILE A 63 -5.62 13.09 -3.33
CA ILE A 63 -4.62 12.83 -4.36
C ILE A 63 -3.84 11.59 -3.91
N ILE A 64 -3.74 10.58 -4.76
CA ILE A 64 -3.02 9.33 -4.44
C ILE A 64 -1.81 9.22 -5.33
N ILE A 65 -0.64 8.93 -4.76
CA ILE A 65 0.59 8.69 -5.50
C ILE A 65 0.97 7.22 -5.33
N CYS A 66 1.12 6.50 -6.43
CA CYS A 66 1.47 5.08 -6.39
C CYS A 66 2.43 4.72 -7.53
N ASN A 67 3.10 3.57 -7.37
CA ASN A 67 3.84 2.98 -8.49
C ASN A 67 2.87 2.55 -9.60
N GLU A 68 3.30 2.70 -10.85
CA GLU A 68 2.52 2.36 -12.04
C GLU A 68 2.00 0.92 -12.04
N ASP A 69 2.80 -0.03 -11.53
CA ASP A 69 2.43 -1.44 -11.46
C ASP A 69 1.20 -1.69 -10.57
N HIS A 70 0.97 -0.83 -9.59
CA HIS A 70 -0.11 -0.98 -8.61
C HIS A 70 -1.37 -0.16 -8.92
N ARG A 71 -1.41 0.58 -10.03
CA ARG A 71 -2.49 1.52 -10.38
C ARG A 71 -3.90 0.92 -10.29
N PHE A 72 -4.07 -0.29 -10.82
CA PHE A 72 -5.37 -0.96 -10.82
C PHE A 72 -5.78 -1.42 -9.42
N LEU A 73 -4.82 -1.86 -8.59
CA LEU A 73 -5.09 -2.19 -7.19
C LEU A 73 -5.58 -0.97 -6.43
N VAL A 74 -4.90 0.17 -6.58
CA VAL A 74 -5.29 1.44 -5.94
C VAL A 74 -6.69 1.86 -6.37
N ALA A 75 -6.96 1.91 -7.67
CA ALA A 75 -8.26 2.29 -8.19
C ALA A 75 -9.39 1.36 -7.71
N GLU A 76 -9.13 0.06 -7.64
CA GLU A 76 -10.08 -0.93 -7.13
C GLU A 76 -10.35 -0.77 -5.64
N GLN A 77 -9.31 -0.54 -4.84
CA GLN A 77 -9.42 -0.30 -3.40
C GLN A 77 -10.27 0.94 -3.09
N CYS A 78 -10.12 2.00 -3.89
CA CYS A 78 -10.93 3.20 -3.77
C CYS A 78 -12.40 2.94 -4.13
N ARG A 79 -12.65 2.25 -5.26
CA ARG A 79 -14.01 1.90 -5.69
C ARG A 79 -14.73 1.01 -4.69
N ALA A 80 -14.02 0.08 -4.06
CA ALA A 80 -14.61 -0.84 -3.08
C ALA A 80 -15.16 -0.16 -1.81
N ILE A 81 -14.78 1.10 -1.57
CA ILE A 81 -15.25 1.91 -0.44
C ILE A 81 -15.94 3.22 -0.89
N ASP A 82 -16.33 3.30 -2.16
CA ASP A 82 -17.03 4.45 -2.77
C ASP A 82 -16.26 5.79 -2.68
N ILE A 83 -14.93 5.75 -2.60
CA ILE A 83 -14.09 6.95 -2.65
C ILE A 83 -13.63 7.19 -4.08
N VAL A 84 -13.89 8.40 -4.58
CA VAL A 84 -13.41 8.88 -5.88
C VAL A 84 -12.24 9.82 -5.63
N PRO A 85 -10.99 9.44 -5.95
CA PRO A 85 -9.83 10.32 -5.85
C PRO A 85 -9.99 11.57 -6.72
N GLU A 86 -9.35 12.67 -6.33
CA GLU A 86 -9.19 13.83 -7.21
C GLU A 86 -8.27 13.47 -8.38
N GLU A 87 -7.19 12.75 -8.05
CA GLU A 87 -6.24 12.25 -9.05
C GLU A 87 -5.45 11.06 -8.50
N ILE A 88 -5.10 10.11 -9.37
CA ILE A 88 -4.13 9.04 -9.07
C ILE A 88 -2.90 9.30 -9.94
N ILE A 89 -1.80 9.70 -9.32
CA ILE A 89 -0.53 10.02 -9.98
C ILE A 89 0.33 8.75 -9.97
N LEU A 90 0.83 8.37 -11.15
CA LEU A 90 1.64 7.17 -11.33
C LEU A 90 3.12 7.53 -11.39
N GLU A 91 3.89 7.08 -10.40
CA GLU A 91 5.34 7.12 -10.44
C GLU A 91 5.87 5.93 -11.27
N PRO A 92 6.64 6.18 -12.35
CA PRO A 92 7.23 5.11 -13.15
C PRO A 92 8.32 4.35 -12.39
N VAL A 93 9.00 5.02 -11.45
CA VAL A 93 9.99 4.46 -10.52
C VAL A 93 9.86 5.14 -9.15
N GLY A 94 10.14 4.41 -8.08
CA GLY A 94 10.10 5.00 -6.73
C GLY A 94 11.29 5.95 -6.49
N LYS A 95 11.02 7.21 -6.14
CA LYS A 95 12.01 8.26 -5.84
C LYS A 95 11.88 8.83 -4.43
N ASN A 96 11.35 8.01 -3.50
CA ASN A 96 11.13 8.38 -2.11
C ASN A 96 10.08 9.51 -1.94
N THR A 97 9.87 9.96 -0.70
CA THR A 97 8.76 10.85 -0.35
C THR A 97 8.95 12.30 -0.83
N GLY A 98 10.17 12.76 -1.05
CA GLY A 98 10.44 14.13 -1.52
C GLY A 98 9.82 14.43 -2.88
N SER A 99 10.09 13.56 -3.88
CA SER A 99 9.53 13.71 -5.23
C SER A 99 8.02 13.53 -5.26
N ALA A 100 7.48 12.57 -4.51
CA ALA A 100 6.04 12.32 -4.41
C ALA A 100 5.30 13.53 -3.83
N ILE A 101 5.81 14.11 -2.73
CA ILE A 101 5.23 15.32 -2.09
C ILE A 101 5.31 16.52 -3.03
N ALA A 102 6.42 16.70 -3.76
CA ALA A 102 6.54 17.75 -4.75
C ALA A 102 5.49 17.63 -5.86
N LEU A 103 5.31 16.43 -6.45
CA LEU A 103 4.27 16.16 -7.45
C LEU A 103 2.88 16.50 -6.92
N ALA A 104 2.52 16.01 -5.72
CA ALA A 104 1.22 16.27 -5.12
C ALA A 104 1.01 17.76 -4.87
N SER A 105 2.05 18.47 -4.41
CA SER A 105 1.98 19.92 -4.12
C SER A 105 1.80 20.74 -5.39
N LEU A 106 2.51 20.41 -6.46
CA LEU A 106 2.34 21.06 -7.78
C LEU A 106 0.91 20.84 -8.31
N ARG A 107 0.42 19.59 -8.27
CA ARG A 107 -0.95 19.28 -8.72
C ARG A 107 -2.02 19.98 -7.86
N ALA A 108 -1.80 20.04 -6.55
CA ALA A 108 -2.73 20.74 -5.67
C ALA A 108 -2.82 22.23 -5.98
N LEU A 109 -1.70 22.89 -6.35
CA LEU A 109 -1.72 24.30 -6.77
C LEU A 109 -2.42 24.51 -8.13
N ASP A 110 -2.31 23.57 -9.05
CA ASP A 110 -3.02 23.63 -10.34
C ASP A 110 -4.55 23.53 -10.15
N ILE A 111 -5.00 22.66 -9.22
CA ILE A 111 -6.42 22.41 -8.98
C ILE A 111 -7.02 23.45 -8.01
N TYR A 112 -6.27 23.84 -6.99
CA TYR A 112 -6.67 24.75 -5.93
C TYR A 112 -5.61 25.85 -5.77
N LYS A 113 -5.99 27.09 -5.69
CA LYS A 113 -5.05 28.25 -5.66
C LYS A 113 -3.93 28.14 -4.63
N ASP A 114 -4.25 27.77 -3.38
CA ASP A 114 -3.31 27.41 -2.32
C ASP A 114 -4.07 26.62 -1.27
N ALA A 115 -3.67 25.37 -1.06
CA ALA A 115 -4.37 24.44 -0.19
C ALA A 115 -3.43 23.90 0.86
N ASN A 116 -4.00 23.56 2.02
CA ASN A 116 -3.28 22.75 2.98
C ASN A 116 -3.36 21.29 2.54
N LEU A 117 -2.20 20.63 2.53
CA LEU A 117 -2.08 19.20 2.27
C LEU A 117 -1.89 18.48 3.60
N ILE A 118 -2.57 17.35 3.77
CA ILE A 118 -2.20 16.34 4.77
C ILE A 118 -1.63 15.13 4.05
N VAL A 119 -0.35 14.87 4.29
CA VAL A 119 0.39 13.75 3.66
C VAL A 119 0.39 12.57 4.61
N LEU A 120 -0.10 11.42 4.13
CA LEU A 120 -0.23 10.18 4.88
C LEU A 120 0.41 9.04 4.12
N SER A 121 1.13 8.16 4.82
CA SER A 121 1.50 6.86 4.29
C SER A 121 0.29 5.93 4.28
N SER A 122 0.10 5.18 3.21
CA SER A 122 -1.05 4.28 3.02
C SER A 122 -1.02 3.01 3.89
N ASP A 123 0.07 2.80 4.63
CA ASP A 123 0.39 1.51 5.24
C ASP A 123 0.60 1.57 6.77
N HIS A 124 0.25 2.72 7.40
CA HIS A 124 0.36 2.90 8.83
C HIS A 124 -0.92 2.51 9.58
N ILE A 125 -0.76 1.92 10.76
CA ILE A 125 -1.83 1.67 11.72
C ILE A 125 -1.88 2.83 12.73
N ILE A 126 -3.09 3.35 12.99
CA ILE A 126 -3.37 4.33 14.03
C ILE A 126 -4.59 3.84 14.81
N LYS A 127 -4.38 3.45 16.08
CA LYS A 127 -5.44 2.84 16.92
C LYS A 127 -6.38 3.88 17.51
N ASN A 128 -5.85 5.00 17.94
CA ASN A 128 -6.64 6.10 18.51
C ASN A 128 -6.92 7.15 17.45
N GLU A 129 -7.90 6.87 16.58
CA GLU A 129 -8.25 7.77 15.48
C GLU A 129 -8.77 9.11 15.98
N GLN A 130 -9.55 9.15 17.05
CA GLN A 130 -10.10 10.39 17.60
C GLN A 130 -8.98 11.36 18.04
N GLN A 131 -8.01 10.88 18.80
CA GLN A 131 -6.88 11.70 19.23
C GLN A 131 -5.98 12.13 18.07
N PHE A 132 -5.86 11.27 17.05
CA PHE A 132 -5.15 11.63 15.84
C PHE A 132 -5.86 12.78 15.10
N LEU A 133 -7.19 12.75 15.00
CA LEU A 133 -7.96 13.83 14.36
C LEU A 133 -7.84 15.15 15.13
N GLU A 134 -7.86 15.13 16.45
CA GLU A 134 -7.60 16.32 17.29
C GLU A 134 -6.20 16.89 17.03
N ALA A 135 -5.18 16.03 16.89
CA ALA A 135 -3.84 16.44 16.53
C ALA A 135 -3.77 17.03 15.12
N VAL A 136 -4.53 16.46 14.16
CA VAL A 136 -4.65 16.99 12.79
C VAL A 136 -5.24 18.41 12.80
N GLU A 137 -6.27 18.69 13.59
CA GLU A 137 -6.86 20.02 13.74
C GLU A 137 -5.83 21.02 14.29
N CYS A 138 -5.09 20.63 15.34
CA CYS A 138 -4.00 21.43 15.88
C CYS A 138 -2.91 21.72 14.82
N GLY A 139 -2.52 20.69 14.06
CA GLY A 139 -1.55 20.83 12.97
C GLY A 139 -2.04 21.74 11.85
N LEU A 140 -3.33 21.68 11.52
CA LEU A 140 -3.94 22.54 10.52
C LEU A 140 -3.86 24.02 10.92
N ASP A 141 -4.12 24.36 12.17
CA ASP A 141 -3.97 25.72 12.71
C ASP A 141 -2.54 26.27 12.54
N LEU A 142 -1.55 25.44 12.82
CA LEU A 142 -0.14 25.81 12.66
C LEU A 142 0.23 26.00 11.18
N SER A 143 -0.32 25.18 10.29
CA SER A 143 -0.06 25.30 8.85
C SER A 143 -0.61 26.60 8.24
N PHE A 144 -1.72 27.14 8.78
CA PHE A 144 -2.20 28.47 8.38
C PHE A 144 -1.20 29.57 8.67
N ASN A 145 -0.33 29.39 9.66
CA ASN A 145 0.77 30.30 9.99
C ASN A 145 2.07 29.97 9.23
N ASN A 146 1.95 29.26 8.09
CA ASN A 146 3.04 28.84 7.22
C ASN A 146 4.06 27.90 7.88
N LYS A 147 3.66 27.16 8.92
CA LYS A 147 4.50 26.12 9.50
C LYS A 147 4.37 24.83 8.68
N ILE A 148 5.45 24.04 8.67
CA ILE A 148 5.48 22.68 8.17
C ILE A 148 5.37 21.76 9.38
N VAL A 149 4.22 21.11 9.52
CA VAL A 149 3.89 20.30 10.68
C VAL A 149 4.20 18.86 10.39
N THR A 150 4.87 18.18 11.32
CA THR A 150 4.92 16.70 11.38
C THR A 150 4.29 16.20 12.66
N PHE A 151 3.90 14.93 12.70
CA PHE A 151 3.35 14.29 13.89
C PHE A 151 4.40 13.40 14.53
N GLY A 152 4.61 13.61 15.82
CA GLY A 152 5.60 12.88 16.60
C GLY A 152 4.94 11.92 17.57
N VAL A 153 5.27 10.62 17.46
CA VAL A 153 4.75 9.60 18.38
C VAL A 153 5.58 9.56 19.65
N VAL A 154 4.94 9.68 20.82
CA VAL A 154 5.67 9.59 22.10
C VAL A 154 6.24 8.18 22.26
N PRO A 155 7.58 8.04 22.43
CA PRO A 155 8.21 6.74 22.51
C PRO A 155 7.85 5.99 23.78
N ASP A 156 7.53 4.70 23.65
CA ASP A 156 7.31 3.78 24.78
C ASP A 156 8.43 2.75 24.93
N ARG A 157 9.35 2.69 23.96
CA ARG A 157 10.49 1.76 23.92
C ARG A 157 11.63 2.33 23.07
N PRO A 158 12.87 1.83 23.24
CA PRO A 158 14.02 2.24 22.44
C PRO A 158 13.99 1.57 21.06
N GLU A 159 13.22 2.15 20.11
CA GLU A 159 13.11 1.64 18.74
C GLU A 159 14.27 2.18 17.88
N THR A 160 15.03 1.28 17.27
CA THR A 160 16.17 1.63 16.41
C THR A 160 15.81 1.72 14.92
N GLY A 161 14.60 1.31 14.56
CA GLY A 161 14.10 1.35 13.20
C GLY A 161 13.46 2.67 12.79
N TYR A 162 13.22 3.58 13.75
CA TYR A 162 12.54 4.85 13.52
C TYR A 162 13.48 6.05 13.57
N GLY A 163 13.08 7.13 12.87
CA GLY A 163 13.65 8.46 13.07
C GLY A 163 13.13 9.09 14.36
N TYR A 164 13.97 9.86 15.03
CA TYR A 164 13.64 10.62 16.24
C TYR A 164 13.69 12.12 15.95
N ILE A 165 12.72 12.84 16.51
CA ILE A 165 12.65 14.29 16.47
C ILE A 165 12.90 14.81 17.88
N GLN A 166 13.93 15.64 18.05
CA GLN A 166 14.18 16.36 19.30
C GLN A 166 13.43 17.69 19.30
N THR A 167 12.70 17.97 20.39
CA THR A 167 12.04 19.25 20.63
C THR A 167 12.82 20.09 21.63
N GLU A 168 12.55 21.39 21.67
CA GLU A 168 13.18 22.32 22.63
C GLU A 168 12.76 22.02 24.06
N ASN A 169 11.49 21.68 24.28
CA ASN A 169 10.90 21.43 25.58
C ASN A 169 10.43 19.98 25.70
N ARG A 170 10.20 19.53 26.94
CA ARG A 170 9.53 18.25 27.20
C ARG A 170 8.13 18.25 26.61
N ILE A 171 7.71 17.10 26.16
CA ILE A 171 6.41 16.89 25.51
C ILE A 171 5.39 16.50 26.56
N ASP A 172 4.27 17.24 26.57
CA ASP A 172 3.07 16.89 27.34
C ASP A 172 1.94 16.53 26.35
N ILE A 173 1.58 15.26 26.34
CA ILE A 173 0.55 14.72 25.44
C ILE A 173 -0.86 15.18 25.80
N ASN A 174 -1.07 15.64 27.04
CA ASN A 174 -2.38 16.16 27.49
C ASN A 174 -2.60 17.61 27.04
N ASN A 175 -1.56 18.26 26.54
CA ASN A 175 -1.60 19.61 26.00
C ASN A 175 -1.16 19.59 24.55
N LEU A 176 -2.12 19.35 23.63
CA LEU A 176 -1.85 19.31 22.20
C LEU A 176 -1.45 20.70 21.71
N MET A 177 -0.16 20.85 21.41
CA MET A 177 0.44 22.06 20.85
C MET A 177 1.60 21.71 19.93
N GLY A 178 1.96 22.65 19.06
CA GLY A 178 3.15 22.54 18.22
C GLY A 178 4.42 22.84 19.01
N HIS A 179 5.43 21.99 18.89
CA HIS A 179 6.77 22.17 19.45
C HIS A 179 7.76 22.44 18.33
N ASN A 180 8.66 23.43 18.50
CA ASN A 180 9.73 23.66 17.55
C ASN A 180 10.67 22.45 17.47
N ILE A 181 11.04 22.09 16.27
CA ILE A 181 11.98 21.00 16.00
C ILE A 181 13.40 21.54 16.19
N LYS A 182 14.16 20.90 17.10
CA LYS A 182 15.56 21.20 17.33
C LYS A 182 16.49 20.38 16.44
N LYS A 183 16.15 19.10 16.25
CA LYS A 183 16.97 18.16 15.48
C LYS A 183 16.18 16.96 15.02
N PHE A 184 16.47 16.46 13.80
CA PHE A 184 16.10 15.14 13.32
C PHE A 184 17.28 14.17 13.50
N ILE A 185 16.99 12.92 13.86
CA ILE A 185 18.01 11.88 14.08
C ILE A 185 17.46 10.58 13.49
N GLU A 186 18.09 10.12 12.44
CA GLU A 186 17.63 8.90 11.74
C GLU A 186 18.27 7.66 12.38
N LYS A 187 17.43 6.69 12.76
CA LYS A 187 17.78 5.34 13.22
C LYS A 187 18.97 5.26 14.19
N PRO A 188 18.84 5.78 15.42
CA PRO A 188 19.90 5.74 16.41
C PRO A 188 20.23 4.30 16.83
N ASP A 189 21.40 4.09 17.41
CA ASP A 189 21.69 2.85 18.12
C ASP A 189 20.83 2.69 19.38
N TYR A 190 20.74 1.46 19.91
CA TYR A 190 19.89 1.14 21.03
C TYR A 190 20.18 1.98 22.29
N LYS A 191 21.46 2.25 22.59
CA LYS A 191 21.86 3.04 23.76
C LYS A 191 21.40 4.48 23.65
N LYS A 192 21.59 5.11 22.50
CA LYS A 192 21.07 6.46 22.23
C LYS A 192 19.55 6.51 22.28
N ALA A 193 18.87 5.50 21.72
CA ALA A 193 17.42 5.43 21.79
C ALA A 193 16.91 5.37 23.24
N GLN A 194 17.60 4.66 24.14
CA GLN A 194 17.29 4.66 25.58
C GLN A 194 17.51 6.04 26.22
N GLU A 195 18.60 6.72 25.88
CA GLU A 195 18.90 8.08 26.37
C GLU A 195 17.79 9.05 25.96
N TYR A 196 17.35 9.03 24.70
CA TYR A 196 16.28 9.89 24.17
C TYR A 196 14.93 9.72 24.89
N ILE A 197 14.58 8.49 25.24
CA ILE A 197 13.36 8.25 26.03
C ILE A 197 13.47 8.87 27.42
N SER A 198 14.61 8.74 28.07
CA SER A 198 14.83 9.26 29.43
C SER A 198 14.82 10.79 29.50
N GLU A 199 15.25 11.48 28.44
CA GLU A 199 15.22 12.95 28.36
C GLU A 199 13.80 13.50 28.25
N GLY A 200 12.87 12.76 27.60
CA GLY A 200 11.46 13.10 27.51
C GLY A 200 11.11 14.27 26.58
N ASN A 201 12.06 14.69 25.72
CA ASN A 201 11.88 15.70 24.68
C ASN A 201 12.14 15.16 23.27
N TYR A 202 11.98 13.85 23.11
CA TYR A 202 12.08 13.16 21.81
C TYR A 202 10.77 12.46 21.48
N VAL A 203 10.41 12.46 20.21
CA VAL A 203 9.32 11.67 19.63
C VAL A 203 9.80 10.91 18.41
N TRP A 204 9.14 9.81 18.08
CA TRP A 204 9.37 9.15 16.80
C TRP A 204 8.73 9.94 15.66
N ASN A 205 9.43 10.07 14.56
CA ASN A 205 8.88 10.65 13.33
C ASN A 205 7.85 9.68 12.72
N SER A 206 6.60 10.12 12.61
CA SER A 206 5.54 9.32 11.98
C SER A 206 5.57 9.36 10.46
N GLY A 207 6.29 10.33 9.85
CA GLY A 207 6.23 10.57 8.41
C GLY A 207 4.88 11.09 7.90
N ILE A 208 4.05 11.63 8.81
CA ILE A 208 2.79 12.31 8.48
C ILE A 208 3.03 13.82 8.56
N PHE A 209 2.55 14.58 7.57
CA PHE A 209 2.81 16.00 7.49
C PHE A 209 1.55 16.81 7.17
N ILE A 210 1.50 18.08 7.66
CA ILE A 210 0.55 19.08 7.21
C ILE A 210 1.31 20.36 6.86
N PHE A 211 1.03 20.92 5.69
CA PHE A 211 1.61 22.17 5.22
C PHE A 211 0.80 22.77 4.06
N LYS A 212 1.02 24.05 3.76
CA LYS A 212 0.55 24.65 2.51
C LYS A 212 1.40 24.18 1.35
N ALA A 213 0.76 23.86 0.23
CA ALA A 213 1.44 23.44 -1.00
C ALA A 213 2.50 24.47 -1.44
N SER A 214 2.17 25.74 -1.39
CA SER A 214 3.11 26.83 -1.74
C SER A 214 4.34 26.91 -0.81
N ILE A 215 4.19 26.58 0.47
CA ILE A 215 5.28 26.65 1.45
C ILE A 215 6.27 25.50 1.25
N ILE A 216 5.77 24.26 1.12
CA ILE A 216 6.68 23.12 0.92
C ILE A 216 7.45 23.23 -0.39
N LEU A 217 6.83 23.76 -1.46
CA LEU A 217 7.52 23.98 -2.74
C LEU A 217 8.61 25.05 -2.65
N LYS A 218 8.40 26.11 -1.88
CA LYS A 218 9.44 27.13 -1.60
C LYS A 218 10.63 26.53 -0.84
N GLU A 219 10.37 25.68 0.14
CA GLU A 219 11.45 25.03 0.88
C GLU A 219 12.18 23.99 0.01
N LEU A 220 11.47 23.27 -0.86
CA LEU A 220 12.10 22.39 -1.85
C LEU A 220 12.94 23.18 -2.86
N GLU A 221 12.47 24.32 -3.34
CA GLU A 221 13.24 25.21 -4.21
C GLU A 221 14.50 25.72 -3.51
N LYS A 222 14.42 26.07 -2.23
CA LYS A 222 15.56 26.53 -1.43
C LYS A 222 16.62 25.47 -1.20
N TYR A 223 16.22 24.21 -0.97
CA TYR A 223 17.12 23.15 -0.50
C TYR A 223 17.39 22.03 -1.52
N SER A 224 16.60 21.96 -2.59
CA SER A 224 16.63 20.88 -3.61
C SER A 224 16.13 21.38 -4.98
N ASP A 225 16.55 22.56 -5.40
CA ASP A 225 16.07 23.28 -6.58
C ASP A 225 16.18 22.47 -7.86
N ASN A 226 17.36 21.94 -8.17
CA ASN A 226 17.58 21.10 -9.36
C ASN A 226 16.61 19.91 -9.43
N ASN A 227 16.32 19.27 -8.31
CA ASN A 227 15.39 18.15 -8.26
C ASN A 227 13.94 18.61 -8.50
N LEU A 228 13.55 19.76 -7.94
CA LEU A 228 12.21 20.33 -8.14
C LEU A 228 11.97 20.70 -9.61
N ASP A 229 12.96 21.23 -10.33
CA ASP A 229 12.83 21.56 -11.75
C ASP A 229 12.69 20.34 -12.65
N ILE A 230 13.37 19.25 -12.31
CA ILE A 230 13.18 17.95 -13.01
C ILE A 230 11.75 17.45 -12.78
N ILE A 231 11.24 17.54 -11.55
CA ILE A 231 9.87 17.11 -11.21
C ILE A 231 8.84 17.97 -11.96
N LYS A 232 9.00 19.31 -12.00
CA LYS A 232 8.14 20.20 -12.78
C LYS A 232 8.12 19.81 -14.26
N SER A 233 9.30 19.56 -14.85
CA SER A 233 9.41 19.16 -16.24
C SER A 233 8.72 17.82 -16.51
N SER A 234 8.91 16.83 -15.63
CA SER A 234 8.28 15.52 -15.77
C SER A 234 6.74 15.59 -15.64
N LEU A 235 6.24 16.53 -14.88
CA LEU A 235 4.80 16.78 -14.74
C LEU A 235 4.21 17.49 -15.98
N ILE A 236 4.95 18.41 -16.58
CA ILE A 236 4.53 19.11 -17.82
C ILE A 236 4.35 18.10 -18.96
N GLU A 237 5.26 17.15 -19.10
CA GLU A 237 5.22 16.09 -20.12
C GLU A 237 4.33 14.90 -19.73
N SER A 238 3.58 14.99 -18.64
CA SER A 238 2.69 13.93 -18.17
C SER A 238 1.52 13.70 -19.11
N LYS A 239 0.97 12.48 -19.09
CA LYS A 239 -0.16 12.06 -19.94
C LYS A 239 -1.31 11.56 -19.08
N ARG A 240 -2.54 11.98 -19.42
CA ARG A 240 -3.75 11.39 -18.84
C ARG A 240 -4.09 10.08 -19.54
N ASP A 241 -4.36 9.06 -18.73
CA ASP A 241 -4.80 7.74 -19.15
C ASP A 241 -5.93 7.28 -18.24
N LEU A 242 -7.17 7.47 -18.69
CA LEU A 242 -8.40 7.22 -17.90
C LEU A 242 -8.36 7.99 -16.57
N ASP A 243 -8.36 7.26 -15.46
CA ASP A 243 -8.34 7.81 -14.08
C ASP A 243 -6.93 8.19 -13.61
N PHE A 244 -5.90 8.01 -14.46
CA PHE A 244 -4.51 8.11 -14.07
C PHE A 244 -3.79 9.29 -14.71
N LEU A 245 -2.86 9.88 -13.96
CA LEU A 245 -1.87 10.82 -14.45
C LEU A 245 -0.51 10.12 -14.51
N ARG A 246 -0.03 9.81 -15.71
CA ARG A 246 1.28 9.17 -15.93
C ARG A 246 2.34 10.24 -16.05
N ILE A 247 3.32 10.20 -15.14
CA ILE A 247 4.48 11.09 -15.16
C ILE A 247 5.48 10.59 -16.22
N ASP A 248 6.13 11.54 -16.92
CA ASP A 248 7.16 11.18 -17.89
C ASP A 248 8.30 10.40 -17.22
N LYS A 249 8.58 9.20 -17.75
CA LYS A 249 9.53 8.27 -17.17
C LYS A 249 10.97 8.76 -17.29
N ASP A 250 11.36 9.20 -18.47
CA ASP A 250 12.76 9.51 -18.77
C ASP A 250 13.26 10.75 -18.01
N LEU A 251 12.34 11.67 -17.73
CA LEU A 251 12.61 12.83 -16.89
C LEU A 251 12.58 12.44 -15.41
N PHE A 252 11.56 11.71 -14.96
CA PHE A 252 11.41 11.36 -13.54
C PHE A 252 12.50 10.41 -13.03
N GLU A 253 13.06 9.55 -13.88
CA GLU A 253 14.22 8.71 -13.53
C GLU A 253 15.47 9.51 -13.14
N LYS A 254 15.59 10.77 -13.57
CA LYS A 254 16.69 11.66 -13.22
C LYS A 254 16.53 12.33 -11.86
N CYS A 255 15.33 12.24 -11.25
CA CYS A 255 15.09 12.78 -9.91
C CYS A 255 15.96 12.10 -8.86
N GLU A 256 16.36 12.86 -7.86
CA GLU A 256 17.04 12.32 -6.68
C GLU A 256 16.14 11.38 -5.89
N ASN A 257 16.70 10.31 -5.37
CA ASN A 257 16.02 9.41 -4.46
C ASN A 257 16.19 9.91 -3.01
N ILE A 258 15.41 10.91 -2.63
CA ILE A 258 15.53 11.60 -1.34
C ILE A 258 14.19 11.67 -0.61
N SER A 259 14.19 11.42 0.71
CA SER A 259 13.00 11.65 1.54
C SER A 259 12.76 13.13 1.78
N ILE A 260 11.51 13.51 2.08
CA ILE A 260 11.18 14.89 2.46
C ILE A 260 11.88 15.28 3.76
N ASP A 261 12.15 14.32 4.63
CA ASP A 261 12.89 14.53 5.87
C ASP A 261 14.29 15.09 5.58
N ASN A 262 15.05 14.39 4.72
CA ASN A 262 16.41 14.81 4.34
C ASN A 262 16.43 16.02 3.39
N ALA A 263 15.42 16.12 2.51
CA ALA A 263 15.36 17.24 1.57
C ALA A 263 15.04 18.56 2.25
N VAL A 264 14.09 18.56 3.20
CA VAL A 264 13.52 19.76 3.80
C VAL A 264 13.56 19.75 5.33
N MET A 265 12.99 18.71 6.00
CA MET A 265 12.70 18.76 7.44
C MET A 265 13.93 18.89 8.33
N GLU A 266 15.06 18.34 7.93
CA GLU A 266 16.34 18.48 8.63
C GLU A 266 16.96 19.88 8.52
N LYS A 267 16.48 20.71 7.58
CA LYS A 267 17.09 22.00 7.21
C LYS A 267 16.20 23.21 7.45
N THR A 268 14.88 23.00 7.46
CA THR A 268 13.91 24.09 7.53
C THR A 268 13.76 24.64 8.96
N GLU A 269 13.60 25.97 9.08
CA GLU A 269 13.24 26.64 10.32
C GLU A 269 11.70 26.72 10.52
N LEU A 270 10.93 26.26 9.53
CA LEU A 270 9.46 26.28 9.59
C LEU A 270 8.89 25.02 10.24
N GLY A 271 9.74 24.03 10.55
CA GLY A 271 9.35 22.74 11.09
C GLY A 271 8.81 22.81 12.52
N VAL A 272 7.64 22.22 12.73
CA VAL A 272 7.06 22.01 14.06
C VAL A 272 6.53 20.59 14.17
N VAL A 273 6.57 20.03 15.38
CA VAL A 273 6.01 18.69 15.66
C VAL A 273 4.83 18.80 16.61
N VAL A 274 3.73 18.12 16.26
CA VAL A 274 2.57 17.93 17.14
C VAL A 274 2.64 16.51 17.69
N PRO A 275 2.64 16.32 19.03
CA PRO A 275 2.71 15.00 19.61
C PRO A 275 1.40 14.22 19.42
N ILE A 276 1.53 12.93 19.12
CA ILE A 276 0.41 11.98 19.13
C ILE A 276 0.71 10.85 20.12
N ALA A 277 -0.34 10.32 20.74
CA ALA A 277 -0.21 9.23 21.69
C ALA A 277 0.21 7.93 21.02
N ASN A 278 0.58 6.98 21.88
CA ASN A 278 0.82 5.59 21.51
C ASN A 278 -0.36 4.99 20.74
N GLY A 279 -0.04 4.05 19.85
CA GLY A 279 -1.03 3.38 19.02
C GLY A 279 -0.80 3.60 17.51
N TRP A 280 0.25 4.35 17.16
CA TRP A 280 0.78 4.40 15.80
C TRP A 280 1.83 3.32 15.57
N SER A 281 1.84 2.73 14.40
CA SER A 281 2.89 1.84 13.93
C SER A 281 3.02 1.91 12.41
N ASP A 282 4.26 1.90 11.93
CA ASP A 282 4.56 1.72 10.50
C ASP A 282 4.38 0.27 10.04
N VAL A 283 4.09 -0.66 10.96
CA VAL A 283 4.00 -2.12 10.69
C VAL A 283 5.20 -2.62 9.89
N GLY A 284 6.39 -2.22 10.35
CA GLY A 284 7.65 -2.50 9.65
C GLY A 284 8.17 -3.93 9.81
N SER A 285 7.51 -4.79 10.61
CA SER A 285 7.89 -6.18 10.84
C SER A 285 6.74 -7.00 11.42
N TRP A 286 6.85 -8.33 11.43
CA TRP A 286 5.94 -9.22 12.13
C TRP A 286 5.87 -8.95 13.63
N TYR A 287 7.01 -8.56 14.23
CA TYR A 287 7.05 -8.15 15.63
C TYR A 287 6.21 -6.90 15.90
N SER A 288 6.37 -5.86 15.07
CA SER A 288 5.57 -4.63 15.17
C SER A 288 4.06 -4.92 14.99
N LEU A 289 3.72 -5.81 14.05
CA LEU A 289 2.33 -6.23 13.86
C LEU A 289 1.79 -7.00 15.07
N TRP A 290 2.57 -7.94 15.63
CA TRP A 290 2.19 -8.64 16.86
C TRP A 290 1.98 -7.68 18.03
N GLN A 291 2.84 -6.64 18.18
CA GLN A 291 2.67 -5.63 19.23
C GLN A 291 1.34 -4.87 19.08
N CYS A 292 0.95 -4.54 17.88
CA CYS A 292 -0.29 -3.82 17.59
C CYS A 292 -1.55 -4.70 17.66
N SER A 293 -1.42 -6.02 17.55
CA SER A 293 -2.55 -6.93 17.46
C SER A 293 -3.17 -7.24 18.83
N GLU A 294 -4.45 -7.54 18.87
CA GLU A 294 -5.13 -8.09 20.04
C GLU A 294 -4.65 -9.52 20.30
N LYS A 295 -4.36 -9.84 21.55
CA LYS A 295 -3.74 -11.11 21.94
C LYS A 295 -4.65 -11.89 22.88
N ASP A 296 -4.53 -13.22 22.84
CA ASP A 296 -5.14 -14.10 23.84
C ASP A 296 -4.43 -13.99 25.22
N LYS A 297 -4.93 -14.73 26.20
CA LYS A 297 -4.38 -14.77 27.58
C LYS A 297 -2.92 -15.25 27.66
N ASN A 298 -2.43 -15.94 26.63
CA ASN A 298 -1.05 -16.44 26.51
C ASN A 298 -0.18 -15.52 25.63
N SER A 299 -0.68 -14.31 25.32
CA SER A 299 0.00 -13.35 24.44
C SER A 299 0.19 -13.84 23.00
N ASN A 300 -0.63 -14.78 22.53
CA ASN A 300 -0.62 -15.15 21.12
C ASN A 300 -1.61 -14.27 20.33
N TYR A 301 -1.22 -13.86 19.14
CA TYR A 301 -2.15 -13.43 18.10
C TYR A 301 -2.48 -14.64 17.22
N ILE A 302 -3.76 -14.91 17.05
CA ILE A 302 -4.24 -16.06 16.26
C ILE A 302 -5.26 -15.56 15.24
N LYS A 303 -5.04 -15.89 13.95
CA LYS A 303 -6.00 -15.65 12.88
C LYS A 303 -6.11 -16.86 11.96
N GLY A 304 -7.33 -17.18 11.52
CA GLY A 304 -7.62 -18.31 10.63
C GLY A 304 -7.78 -19.64 11.38
N GLN A 305 -7.52 -20.75 10.70
CA GLN A 305 -7.67 -22.09 11.27
C GLN A 305 -6.42 -22.48 12.07
N VAL A 306 -6.43 -22.19 13.37
CA VAL A 306 -5.29 -22.44 14.25
C VAL A 306 -5.75 -23.15 15.52
N TYR A 307 -5.05 -24.22 15.91
CA TYR A 307 -5.15 -24.88 17.21
C TYR A 307 -3.81 -24.76 17.93
N SER A 308 -3.80 -24.14 19.11
CA SER A 308 -2.56 -23.84 19.83
C SER A 308 -2.62 -24.38 21.26
N GLU A 309 -1.67 -25.28 21.59
CA GLU A 309 -1.56 -25.92 22.89
C GLU A 309 -0.22 -25.58 23.53
N GLN A 310 -0.21 -25.21 24.84
CA GLN A 310 1.00 -24.91 25.62
C GLN A 310 1.96 -23.92 24.93
N SER A 311 1.43 -22.97 24.14
CA SER A 311 2.22 -22.03 23.33
C SER A 311 1.95 -20.59 23.76
N SER A 312 2.98 -19.70 23.68
CA SER A 312 2.85 -18.31 24.15
C SER A 312 3.72 -17.34 23.37
N ASN A 313 3.31 -16.05 23.36
CA ASN A 313 4.01 -14.95 22.69
C ASN A 313 4.22 -15.17 21.19
N ASN A 314 3.25 -15.77 20.50
CA ASN A 314 3.38 -16.09 19.09
C ASN A 314 2.49 -15.19 18.22
N TYR A 315 2.89 -14.99 16.98
CA TYR A 315 2.04 -14.53 15.90
C TYR A 315 1.74 -15.70 14.97
N ILE A 316 0.49 -16.17 14.91
CA ILE A 316 0.10 -17.33 14.13
C ILE A 316 -1.05 -16.93 13.21
N ARG A 317 -0.83 -17.05 11.91
CA ARG A 317 -1.83 -16.71 10.90
C ARG A 317 -1.90 -17.80 9.83
N SER A 318 -3.12 -18.29 9.59
CA SER A 318 -3.46 -19.21 8.50
C SER A 318 -4.43 -18.52 7.54
N GLU A 319 -4.11 -18.58 6.25
CA GLU A 319 -5.03 -18.13 5.19
C GLU A 319 -5.90 -19.30 4.67
N GLY A 320 -5.56 -20.54 4.98
CA GLY A 320 -6.37 -21.69 4.50
C GLY A 320 -6.15 -23.00 5.24
N ARG A 321 -4.91 -23.41 5.50
CA ARG A 321 -4.59 -24.70 6.13
C ARG A 321 -4.71 -24.64 7.64
N LEU A 322 -5.15 -25.73 8.27
CA LEU A 322 -5.09 -25.86 9.73
C LEU A 322 -3.64 -25.87 10.21
N ILE A 323 -3.31 -24.92 11.09
CA ILE A 323 -2.05 -24.88 11.81
C ILE A 323 -2.26 -25.41 13.21
N VAL A 324 -1.45 -26.37 13.63
CA VAL A 324 -1.42 -26.89 15.00
C VAL A 324 -0.06 -26.58 15.61
N THR A 325 -0.05 -25.96 16.78
CA THR A 325 1.19 -25.64 17.50
C THR A 325 1.16 -26.23 18.91
N ILE A 326 2.27 -26.82 19.34
CA ILE A 326 2.41 -27.43 20.66
C ILE A 326 3.74 -26.98 21.27
N GLY A 327 3.69 -26.32 22.41
CA GLY A 327 4.87 -25.98 23.22
C GLY A 327 5.82 -24.95 22.60
N ILE A 328 5.35 -24.13 21.63
CA ILE A 328 6.19 -23.12 20.99
C ILE A 328 6.05 -21.74 21.64
N MET A 329 7.12 -20.97 21.60
CA MET A 329 7.17 -19.61 22.15
C MET A 329 7.94 -18.66 21.26
N ASN A 330 7.55 -17.36 21.29
CA ASN A 330 8.24 -16.26 20.60
C ASN A 330 8.42 -16.52 19.10
N THR A 331 7.44 -17.11 18.46
CA THR A 331 7.51 -17.57 17.06
C THR A 331 6.50 -16.84 16.20
N VAL A 332 6.89 -16.48 14.99
CA VAL A 332 6.02 -16.04 13.90
C VAL A 332 5.76 -17.24 13.00
N ILE A 333 4.49 -17.59 12.80
CA ILE A 333 4.05 -18.60 11.83
C ILE A 333 3.01 -17.96 10.94
N VAL A 334 3.29 -17.91 9.64
CA VAL A 334 2.36 -17.37 8.64
C VAL A 334 2.27 -18.34 7.49
N GLU A 335 1.08 -18.82 7.25
CA GLU A 335 0.75 -19.71 6.15
C GLU A 335 -0.10 -18.96 5.11
N THR A 336 0.28 -19.12 3.86
CA THR A 336 -0.47 -18.72 2.67
C THR A 336 -0.63 -19.92 1.75
N ASP A 337 -1.42 -19.80 0.68
CA ASP A 337 -1.66 -20.91 -0.25
C ASP A 337 -0.37 -21.54 -0.81
N ASP A 338 0.70 -20.75 -0.93
CA ASP A 338 1.95 -21.07 -1.61
C ASP A 338 3.18 -21.15 -0.69
N VAL A 339 3.13 -20.57 0.52
CA VAL A 339 4.30 -20.46 1.40
C VAL A 339 3.93 -20.64 2.87
N VAL A 340 4.85 -21.21 3.63
CA VAL A 340 4.84 -21.19 5.11
C VAL A 340 6.11 -20.49 5.61
N LEU A 341 5.96 -19.38 6.32
CA LEU A 341 7.04 -18.72 7.06
C LEU A 341 7.02 -19.17 8.52
N ILE A 342 8.17 -19.63 9.02
CA ILE A 342 8.41 -19.85 10.44
C ILE A 342 9.68 -19.08 10.83
N SER A 343 9.57 -18.18 11.81
CA SER A 343 10.68 -17.33 12.24
C SER A 343 10.65 -17.09 13.74
N ASP A 344 11.82 -16.95 14.34
CA ASP A 344 11.93 -16.33 15.68
C ASP A 344 11.36 -14.90 15.62
N MET A 345 10.59 -14.52 16.62
CA MET A 345 9.93 -13.20 16.70
C MET A 345 10.95 -12.05 16.63
N LYS A 346 12.11 -12.20 17.28
CA LYS A 346 13.15 -11.17 17.30
C LYS A 346 13.90 -11.04 15.97
N LYS A 347 13.84 -12.08 15.13
CA LYS A 347 14.48 -12.10 13.80
C LYS A 347 13.55 -11.66 12.67
N SER A 348 12.34 -11.25 13.00
CA SER A 348 11.33 -10.85 12.00
C SER A 348 11.77 -9.71 11.06
N GLN A 349 12.74 -8.88 11.47
CA GLN A 349 13.36 -7.86 10.61
C GLN A 349 14.20 -8.47 9.47
N GLU A 350 14.75 -9.68 9.66
CA GLU A 350 15.61 -10.35 8.68
C GLU A 350 14.82 -10.93 7.49
N VAL A 351 13.49 -11.03 7.59
CA VAL A 351 12.61 -11.53 6.52
C VAL A 351 12.90 -10.83 5.19
N LYS A 352 13.13 -9.51 5.20
CA LYS A 352 13.49 -8.75 3.99
C LYS A 352 14.73 -9.31 3.27
N ASN A 353 15.75 -9.71 4.03
CA ASN A 353 17.00 -10.24 3.47
C ASN A 353 16.79 -11.65 2.89
N VAL A 354 15.91 -12.44 3.52
CA VAL A 354 15.55 -13.77 3.00
C VAL A 354 14.77 -13.63 1.70
N VAL A 355 13.79 -12.73 1.63
CA VAL A 355 13.01 -12.46 0.40
C VAL A 355 13.93 -12.06 -0.76
N LYS A 356 14.91 -11.18 -0.50
CA LYS A 356 15.89 -10.80 -1.52
C LYS A 356 16.68 -12.00 -2.06
N LYS A 357 17.10 -12.91 -1.19
CA LYS A 357 17.79 -14.14 -1.61
C LYS A 357 16.87 -15.07 -2.42
N LEU A 358 15.61 -15.22 -2.00
CA LEU A 358 14.64 -16.00 -2.75
C LEU A 358 14.40 -15.42 -4.16
N GLU A 359 14.39 -14.07 -4.30
CA GLU A 359 14.30 -13.40 -5.60
C GLU A 359 15.55 -13.68 -6.45
N GLU A 360 16.76 -13.60 -5.86
CA GLU A 360 18.04 -13.93 -6.52
C GLU A 360 18.11 -15.39 -6.95
N ASP A 361 17.56 -16.31 -6.15
CA ASP A 361 17.50 -17.75 -6.44
C ASP A 361 16.35 -18.13 -7.39
N GLY A 362 15.51 -17.15 -7.82
CA GLY A 362 14.46 -17.34 -8.83
C GLY A 362 13.15 -17.95 -8.30
N PHE A 363 12.89 -17.90 -6.99
CA PHE A 363 11.60 -18.35 -6.43
C PHE A 363 10.49 -17.35 -6.75
N PRO A 364 9.47 -17.71 -7.55
CA PRO A 364 8.38 -16.81 -7.92
C PRO A 364 7.57 -16.30 -6.72
N GLU A 365 7.51 -17.05 -5.63
CA GLU A 365 6.84 -16.72 -4.39
C GLU A 365 7.46 -15.51 -3.68
N SER A 366 8.65 -15.08 -4.07
CA SER A 366 9.25 -13.81 -3.61
C SER A 366 8.57 -12.59 -4.24
N ILE A 367 7.97 -12.74 -5.43
CA ILE A 367 7.44 -11.64 -6.26
C ILE A 367 5.91 -11.60 -6.24
N SER A 368 5.25 -12.74 -6.42
CA SER A 368 3.80 -12.82 -6.60
C SER A 368 3.16 -13.95 -5.81
N HIS A 369 1.89 -13.77 -5.49
CA HIS A 369 1.02 -14.83 -4.99
C HIS A 369 0.53 -15.71 -6.14
N ASN A 370 0.07 -16.93 -5.81
CA ASN A 370 -0.71 -17.74 -6.74
C ASN A 370 -2.05 -17.07 -7.11
N LEU A 371 -2.60 -16.23 -6.22
CA LEU A 371 -3.76 -15.37 -6.48
C LEU A 371 -3.29 -14.02 -7.05
N VAL A 372 -3.73 -13.73 -8.27
CA VAL A 372 -3.39 -12.50 -8.99
C VAL A 372 -4.64 -11.66 -9.24
N HIS A 373 -4.63 -10.41 -8.76
CA HIS A 373 -5.72 -9.46 -8.99
C HIS A 373 -5.55 -8.76 -10.34
N ARG A 374 -6.68 -8.55 -11.01
CA ARG A 374 -6.79 -7.88 -12.32
C ARG A 374 -7.97 -6.89 -12.27
N PRO A 375 -8.05 -5.90 -13.17
CA PRO A 375 -9.19 -4.97 -13.21
C PRO A 375 -10.54 -5.67 -13.37
N TRP A 376 -10.58 -6.74 -14.13
CA TRP A 376 -11.77 -7.55 -14.38
C TRP A 376 -12.11 -8.55 -13.26
N GLY A 377 -11.24 -8.76 -12.28
CA GLY A 377 -11.43 -9.73 -11.21
C GLY A 377 -10.13 -10.34 -10.71
N SER A 378 -10.02 -11.65 -10.68
CA SER A 378 -8.80 -12.33 -10.24
C SER A 378 -8.66 -13.71 -10.88
N TYR A 379 -7.45 -14.24 -10.88
CA TYR A 379 -7.22 -15.66 -11.10
C TYR A 379 -6.28 -16.22 -10.05
N GLN A 380 -6.46 -17.50 -9.74
CA GLN A 380 -5.61 -18.24 -8.82
C GLN A 380 -5.07 -19.48 -9.52
N SER A 381 -3.75 -19.60 -9.57
CA SER A 381 -3.09 -20.83 -10.01
C SER A 381 -3.23 -21.88 -8.92
N MET A 382 -4.02 -22.93 -9.17
CA MET A 382 -4.28 -24.00 -8.21
C MET A 382 -3.26 -25.11 -8.30
N LEU A 383 -2.90 -25.49 -9.53
CA LEU A 383 -1.91 -26.51 -9.83
C LEU A 383 -1.15 -26.12 -11.09
N LYS A 384 0.17 -26.25 -11.10
CA LYS A 384 1.02 -25.99 -12.26
C LYS A 384 2.05 -27.11 -12.40
N GLU A 385 2.10 -27.68 -13.59
CA GLU A 385 3.05 -28.71 -14.00
C GLU A 385 3.73 -28.28 -15.32
N GLN A 386 4.68 -29.05 -15.77
CA GLN A 386 5.48 -28.70 -16.94
C GLN A 386 4.64 -28.45 -18.21
N ARG A 387 3.53 -29.20 -18.38
CA ARG A 387 2.73 -29.18 -19.62
C ARG A 387 1.25 -28.86 -19.41
N TRP A 388 0.84 -28.56 -18.19
CA TRP A 388 -0.53 -28.18 -17.89
C TRP A 388 -0.61 -27.33 -16.62
N GLN A 389 -1.66 -26.51 -16.56
CA GLN A 389 -1.96 -25.67 -15.41
C GLN A 389 -3.47 -25.60 -15.19
N VAL A 390 -3.91 -25.54 -13.93
CA VAL A 390 -5.29 -25.31 -13.55
C VAL A 390 -5.37 -23.96 -12.84
N LYS A 391 -6.27 -23.09 -13.33
CA LYS A 391 -6.58 -21.80 -12.73
C LYS A 391 -8.04 -21.70 -12.32
N LEU A 392 -8.32 -21.10 -11.17
CA LEU A 392 -9.65 -20.60 -10.81
C LEU A 392 -9.71 -19.13 -11.24
N ILE A 393 -10.64 -18.80 -12.13
CA ILE A 393 -10.85 -17.42 -12.62
C ILE A 393 -12.15 -16.88 -12.05
N LYS A 394 -12.10 -15.68 -11.48
CA LYS A 394 -13.26 -14.94 -10.96
C LYS A 394 -13.42 -13.63 -11.71
N VAL A 395 -14.55 -13.44 -12.38
CA VAL A 395 -14.84 -12.25 -13.18
C VAL A 395 -15.97 -11.46 -12.54
N LYS A 396 -15.73 -10.17 -12.27
CA LYS A 396 -16.72 -9.27 -11.70
C LYS A 396 -17.93 -9.09 -12.62
N PRO A 397 -19.11 -8.69 -12.11
CA PRO A 397 -20.25 -8.31 -12.92
C PRO A 397 -19.89 -7.29 -14.01
N ASN A 398 -20.39 -7.49 -15.21
CA ASN A 398 -20.18 -6.61 -16.38
C ASN A 398 -18.71 -6.38 -16.75
N SER A 399 -17.82 -7.30 -16.39
CA SER A 399 -16.39 -7.22 -16.70
C SER A 399 -16.00 -8.29 -17.72
N SER A 400 -14.96 -8.02 -18.49
CA SER A 400 -14.44 -8.94 -19.50
C SER A 400 -12.91 -9.01 -19.47
N LEU A 401 -12.36 -10.16 -19.83
CA LEU A 401 -10.95 -10.30 -20.15
C LEU A 401 -10.66 -9.62 -21.50
N SER A 402 -9.36 -9.41 -21.81
CA SER A 402 -8.93 -8.97 -23.13
C SER A 402 -9.35 -9.98 -24.22
N LEU A 403 -9.57 -9.50 -25.46
CA LEU A 403 -9.57 -10.39 -26.62
C LEU A 403 -8.12 -10.84 -26.86
N GLN A 404 -7.86 -12.13 -26.73
CA GLN A 404 -6.50 -12.67 -26.71
C GLN A 404 -6.40 -14.01 -27.47
N MET A 405 -5.17 -14.41 -27.81
CA MET A 405 -4.89 -15.75 -28.29
C MET A 405 -3.54 -16.24 -27.74
N HIS A 406 -3.30 -17.55 -27.89
CA HIS A 406 -2.06 -18.22 -27.47
C HIS A 406 -1.49 -19.04 -28.61
N HIS A 407 -0.16 -18.99 -28.77
CA HIS A 407 0.54 -19.77 -29.80
C HIS A 407 0.87 -21.20 -29.37
N HIS A 408 1.03 -21.43 -28.05
CA HIS A 408 1.62 -22.68 -27.56
C HIS A 408 0.72 -23.47 -26.61
N ARG A 409 -0.44 -22.92 -26.22
CA ARG A 409 -1.38 -23.62 -25.33
C ARG A 409 -2.81 -23.58 -25.84
N SER A 410 -3.56 -24.60 -25.50
CA SER A 410 -5.02 -24.66 -25.58
C SER A 410 -5.63 -24.50 -24.19
N GLU A 411 -6.88 -24.13 -24.12
CA GLU A 411 -7.59 -23.94 -22.86
C GLU A 411 -8.92 -24.67 -22.86
N HIS A 412 -9.32 -25.18 -21.70
CA HIS A 412 -10.63 -25.76 -21.46
C HIS A 412 -11.27 -25.05 -20.27
N TRP A 413 -12.38 -24.39 -20.49
CA TRP A 413 -13.09 -23.61 -19.48
C TRP A 413 -14.34 -24.32 -19.01
N VAL A 414 -14.52 -24.45 -17.69
CA VAL A 414 -15.72 -25.03 -17.06
C VAL A 414 -16.32 -23.97 -16.13
N VAL A 415 -17.57 -23.58 -16.39
CA VAL A 415 -18.28 -22.61 -15.53
C VAL A 415 -18.72 -23.32 -14.24
N VAL A 416 -18.28 -22.79 -13.10
CA VAL A 416 -18.64 -23.31 -11.78
C VAL A 416 -19.79 -22.53 -11.16
N LYS A 417 -19.82 -21.20 -11.39
CA LYS A 417 -20.85 -20.32 -10.83
C LYS A 417 -21.14 -19.17 -11.76
N GLY A 418 -22.40 -18.89 -11.99
CA GLY A 418 -22.86 -17.77 -12.82
C GLY A 418 -23.01 -18.15 -14.29
N THR A 419 -22.96 -17.15 -15.17
CA THR A 419 -23.11 -17.31 -16.63
C THR A 419 -21.94 -16.62 -17.33
N ALA A 420 -21.28 -17.34 -18.22
CA ALA A 420 -20.18 -16.86 -19.03
C ALA A 420 -20.64 -16.59 -20.47
N LYS A 421 -20.33 -15.41 -21.00
CA LYS A 421 -20.35 -15.16 -22.43
C LYS A 421 -18.93 -15.37 -22.94
N VAL A 422 -18.76 -16.30 -23.89
CA VAL A 422 -17.48 -16.68 -24.46
C VAL A 422 -17.48 -16.41 -25.95
N GLU A 423 -16.53 -15.61 -26.40
CA GLU A 423 -16.25 -15.35 -27.82
C GLU A 423 -15.06 -16.24 -28.25
N ILE A 424 -15.16 -17.01 -29.35
CA ILE A 424 -14.08 -17.82 -29.92
C ILE A 424 -14.07 -17.61 -31.42
N GLY A 425 -13.08 -16.86 -31.94
CA GLY A 425 -13.09 -16.41 -33.33
C GLY A 425 -14.32 -15.56 -33.62
N GLU A 426 -15.19 -16.03 -34.50
CA GLU A 426 -16.47 -15.35 -34.86
C GLU A 426 -17.68 -15.94 -34.10
N GLU A 427 -17.49 -17.01 -33.32
CA GLU A 427 -18.57 -17.65 -32.58
C GLU A 427 -18.73 -17.02 -31.20
N GLU A 428 -19.99 -16.81 -30.79
CA GLU A 428 -20.37 -16.38 -29.44
C GLU A 428 -21.22 -17.45 -28.78
N LYS A 429 -20.91 -17.79 -27.53
CA LYS A 429 -21.63 -18.82 -26.74
C LYS A 429 -21.94 -18.29 -25.34
N LEU A 430 -23.16 -18.56 -24.85
CA LEU A 430 -23.51 -18.40 -23.45
C LEU A 430 -23.38 -19.77 -22.77
N LEU A 431 -22.63 -19.82 -21.69
CA LEU A 431 -22.40 -21.00 -20.89
C LEU A 431 -22.97 -20.78 -19.48
N SER A 432 -23.82 -21.68 -19.04
CA SER A 432 -24.32 -21.74 -17.66
C SER A 432 -23.45 -22.66 -16.80
N GLU A 433 -23.76 -22.70 -15.51
CA GLU A 433 -23.08 -23.61 -14.56
C GLU A 433 -23.03 -25.05 -15.09
N ASN A 434 -21.90 -25.72 -14.85
CA ASN A 434 -21.58 -27.06 -15.30
C ASN A 434 -21.47 -27.23 -16.83
N GLN A 435 -21.46 -26.16 -17.61
CA GLN A 435 -21.13 -26.19 -19.04
C GLN A 435 -19.66 -25.84 -19.26
N SER A 436 -19.11 -26.31 -20.35
CA SER A 436 -17.71 -26.15 -20.69
C SER A 436 -17.48 -25.83 -22.16
N VAL A 437 -16.31 -25.26 -22.46
CA VAL A 437 -15.87 -24.97 -23.82
C VAL A 437 -14.38 -25.23 -23.97
N TYR A 438 -14.00 -25.76 -25.14
CA TYR A 438 -12.61 -25.92 -25.53
C TYR A 438 -12.18 -24.76 -26.46
N ILE A 439 -11.00 -24.18 -26.18
CA ILE A 439 -10.38 -23.12 -26.95
C ILE A 439 -9.10 -23.68 -27.58
N PRO A 440 -9.09 -23.88 -28.92
CA PRO A 440 -7.93 -24.40 -29.63
C PRO A 440 -6.75 -23.41 -29.63
N ILE A 441 -5.53 -23.91 -29.77
CA ILE A 441 -4.33 -23.13 -30.01
C ILE A 441 -4.55 -22.17 -31.21
N GLY A 442 -4.10 -20.94 -31.08
CA GLY A 442 -4.15 -19.92 -32.14
C GLY A 442 -5.54 -19.31 -32.40
N LYS A 443 -6.56 -19.67 -31.64
CA LYS A 443 -7.88 -19.04 -31.74
C LYS A 443 -8.02 -17.84 -30.82
N SER A 444 -8.45 -16.70 -31.36
CA SER A 444 -8.82 -15.52 -30.57
C SER A 444 -10.02 -15.84 -29.70
N HIS A 445 -9.99 -15.41 -28.44
CA HIS A 445 -11.08 -15.66 -27.50
C HIS A 445 -11.19 -14.59 -26.45
N ARG A 446 -12.39 -14.42 -25.88
CA ARG A 446 -12.70 -13.48 -24.79
C ARG A 446 -13.71 -14.12 -23.84
N LEU A 447 -13.49 -13.90 -22.54
CA LEU A 447 -14.44 -14.21 -21.48
C LEU A 447 -15.09 -12.94 -20.97
N THR A 448 -16.42 -12.94 -20.90
CA THR A 448 -17.22 -11.83 -20.35
C THR A 448 -18.21 -12.37 -19.33
N ASN A 449 -18.36 -11.66 -18.22
CA ASN A 449 -19.43 -11.88 -17.25
C ASN A 449 -20.59 -10.91 -17.55
N PRO A 450 -21.68 -11.35 -18.20
CA PRO A 450 -22.84 -10.52 -18.47
C PRO A 450 -23.79 -10.42 -17.26
N GLY A 451 -23.52 -11.18 -16.21
CA GLY A 451 -24.40 -11.32 -15.04
C GLY A 451 -24.19 -10.24 -13.98
N LYS A 452 -25.05 -10.30 -12.94
CA LYS A 452 -24.99 -9.42 -11.76
C LYS A 452 -24.22 -10.01 -10.58
N MET A 453 -23.76 -11.24 -10.70
CA MET A 453 -22.97 -11.96 -9.70
C MET A 453 -21.56 -12.21 -10.24
N THR A 454 -20.58 -12.39 -9.36
CA THR A 454 -19.25 -12.84 -9.78
C THR A 454 -19.35 -14.19 -10.51
N LEU A 455 -18.81 -14.25 -11.71
CA LEU A 455 -18.62 -15.47 -12.49
C LEU A 455 -17.39 -16.20 -11.95
N GLU A 456 -17.49 -17.49 -11.71
CA GLU A 456 -16.36 -18.35 -11.34
C GLU A 456 -16.25 -19.48 -12.36
N LEU A 457 -15.05 -19.68 -12.90
CA LEU A 457 -14.75 -20.79 -13.81
C LEU A 457 -13.39 -21.43 -13.50
N ILE A 458 -13.28 -22.70 -13.82
CA ILE A 458 -12.02 -23.43 -13.82
C ILE A 458 -11.49 -23.45 -15.25
N GLU A 459 -10.26 -23.02 -15.41
CA GLU A 459 -9.50 -23.07 -16.65
C GLU A 459 -8.42 -24.14 -16.54
N VAL A 460 -8.41 -25.09 -17.49
CA VAL A 460 -7.32 -26.03 -17.67
C VAL A 460 -6.54 -25.63 -18.91
N GLN A 461 -5.29 -25.23 -18.73
CA GLN A 461 -4.35 -24.92 -19.80
C GLN A 461 -3.49 -26.15 -20.10
N SER A 462 -3.25 -26.43 -21.38
CA SER A 462 -2.40 -27.55 -21.82
C SER A 462 -1.54 -27.13 -23.00
N GLY A 463 -0.23 -27.36 -22.90
CA GLY A 463 0.71 -27.00 -23.96
C GLY A 463 2.18 -27.12 -23.54
N PRO A 464 3.11 -26.93 -24.49
CA PRO A 464 4.54 -26.95 -24.20
C PRO A 464 5.05 -25.68 -23.50
N TYR A 465 4.28 -24.59 -23.54
CA TYR A 465 4.63 -23.30 -22.93
C TYR A 465 3.38 -22.63 -22.34
N LEU A 466 3.44 -22.25 -21.06
CA LEU A 466 2.27 -21.80 -20.26
C LEU A 466 2.45 -20.41 -19.66
N GLU A 467 3.55 -19.70 -19.99
CA GLU A 467 3.84 -18.41 -19.39
C GLU A 467 2.96 -17.28 -19.96
N GLU A 468 2.83 -16.18 -19.23
CA GLU A 468 1.93 -15.06 -19.57
C GLU A 468 2.39 -14.25 -20.81
N ASP A 469 3.66 -14.36 -21.22
CA ASP A 469 4.20 -13.75 -22.43
C ASP A 469 3.77 -14.44 -23.75
N ASP A 470 3.14 -15.64 -23.66
CA ASP A 470 2.45 -16.29 -24.79
C ASP A 470 1.12 -15.60 -25.14
N ILE A 471 0.67 -14.64 -24.34
CA ILE A 471 -0.61 -13.93 -24.56
C ILE A 471 -0.44 -12.84 -25.61
N VAL A 472 -1.05 -13.01 -26.78
CA VAL A 472 -1.24 -11.94 -27.77
C VAL A 472 -2.59 -11.28 -27.52
N ARG A 473 -2.59 -9.97 -27.17
CA ARG A 473 -3.79 -9.19 -26.93
C ARG A 473 -4.15 -8.37 -28.17
N PHE A 474 -5.42 -8.46 -28.61
CA PHE A 474 -5.94 -7.71 -29.75
C PHE A 474 -6.74 -6.50 -29.31
N ASP A 475 -7.42 -6.59 -28.17
CA ASP A 475 -8.25 -5.54 -27.61
C ASP A 475 -8.29 -5.68 -26.09
N ASP A 476 -7.96 -4.61 -25.37
CA ASP A 476 -7.91 -4.58 -23.91
C ASP A 476 -8.49 -3.28 -23.37
N ASN A 477 -9.67 -3.37 -22.74
CA ASN A 477 -10.38 -2.25 -22.14
C ASN A 477 -9.63 -1.59 -20.96
N TYR A 478 -8.45 -2.13 -20.59
CA TYR A 478 -7.71 -1.72 -19.40
C TYR A 478 -6.31 -1.18 -19.71
N GLY A 479 -5.96 -0.99 -21.00
CA GLY A 479 -4.70 -0.37 -21.43
C GLY A 479 -3.43 -1.16 -21.07
N ARG A 480 -3.46 -2.51 -21.19
CA ARG A 480 -2.33 -3.41 -20.90
C ARG A 480 -1.64 -3.87 -22.21
N PHE A 481 -1.24 -2.94 -23.06
CA PHE A 481 -0.51 -3.24 -24.29
C PHE A 481 0.98 -3.33 -24.04
#